data_01ae4e5f6b2bcce19789f2535216f81a
#
_entry.id   01ae4e5f6b2bcce19789f2535216f81a
#
_cell.length_a   1.000
_cell.length_b   1.000
_cell.length_c   1.000
_cell.angle_alpha   90.00
_cell.angle_beta   90.00
_cell.angle_gamma   90.00
#
_symmetry.space_group_name_H-M   'P 1'
#
loop_
_entity.id
_entity.type
_entity.pdbx_description
1 polymer ?
#
loop_
_entity_poly.entity_id
_entity_poly.type
_entity_poly.pdbx_seq_one_letter_code
_entity_poly.pdbx_strand_id
1 'polypeptide(L)'
;MSLQLAQLGLVHPNGHRALNRVSLGLAAGERVAVIGPSGAGKTSLLRLAAATLRPSEGRIEALGANPWQLSASGLKRLRARIGLIHQAPPIPPRLRVITAVLAGRLGVWSLRRGLASLVYPADIVGARSVLARLDLSDRLFERCDRLSGGQLQRVGIARVLYQQPQLLLADEPVSALDPALADLALAQLVAQSEGGGATLVASLHAVDLALKWFPRIVGMRAGDVVFDAPTTSVTPQMLHELYATEGASLPTQGLPAAPFETSGNVVPLTRPVCR
;
A
#
# COMPACT_ATOMS: atom_id res chain seq x y z
N MET A 1 -19.72 0.70 6.43
CA MET A 1 -18.31 0.51 6.82
C MET A 1 -17.68 -0.51 5.89
N SER A 2 -16.51 -0.21 5.31
CA SER A 2 -15.74 -1.18 4.51
C SER A 2 -14.81 -2.03 5.36
N LEU A 3 -14.23 -1.44 6.40
CA LEU A 3 -13.36 -2.13 7.34
C LEU A 3 -13.62 -1.63 8.75
N GLN A 4 -13.75 -2.53 9.71
CA GLN A 4 -13.85 -2.20 11.12
C GLN A 4 -12.95 -3.13 11.93
N LEU A 5 -12.02 -2.55 12.65
CA LEU A 5 -11.12 -3.21 13.59
C LEU A 5 -11.49 -2.76 15.00
N ALA A 6 -11.76 -3.70 15.90
CA ALA A 6 -12.12 -3.41 17.28
C ALA A 6 -11.17 -4.13 18.23
N GLN A 7 -10.32 -3.37 18.92
CA GLN A 7 -9.33 -3.87 19.90
C GLN A 7 -8.46 -5.00 19.30
N LEU A 8 -8.02 -4.82 18.05
CA LEU A 8 -7.33 -5.85 17.28
C LEU A 8 -5.89 -5.99 17.75
N GLY A 9 -5.53 -7.16 18.24
CA GLY A 9 -4.16 -7.48 18.65
C GLY A 9 -3.60 -8.67 17.86
N LEU A 10 -2.28 -8.66 17.66
CA LEU A 10 -1.56 -9.74 17.02
C LEU A 10 -0.27 -10.05 17.78
N VAL A 11 -0.15 -11.30 18.22
CA VAL A 11 1.09 -11.88 18.75
C VAL A 11 1.55 -12.96 17.77
N HIS A 12 2.78 -12.85 17.29
CA HIS A 12 3.39 -13.85 16.43
C HIS A 12 3.80 -15.12 17.23
N PRO A 13 3.99 -16.28 16.57
CA PRO A 13 4.39 -17.52 17.26
C PRO A 13 5.69 -17.43 18.05
N ASN A 14 6.58 -16.49 17.71
CA ASN A 14 7.81 -16.19 18.42
C ASN A 14 7.62 -15.30 19.67
N GLY A 15 6.38 -15.02 20.08
CA GLY A 15 6.04 -14.15 21.20
C GLY A 15 6.08 -12.65 20.92
N HIS A 16 6.53 -12.22 19.75
CA HIS A 16 6.57 -10.80 19.41
C HIS A 16 5.16 -10.26 19.20
N ARG A 17 4.79 -9.22 19.96
CA ARG A 17 3.50 -8.51 19.79
C ARG A 17 3.64 -7.46 18.70
N ALA A 18 2.97 -7.68 17.59
CA ALA A 18 3.00 -6.81 16.41
C ALA A 18 1.92 -5.73 16.43
N LEU A 19 0.80 -5.95 17.14
CA LEU A 19 -0.29 -4.98 17.30
C LEU A 19 -0.85 -5.02 18.73
N ASN A 20 -1.15 -3.83 19.27
CA ASN A 20 -1.64 -3.60 20.61
C ASN A 20 -3.07 -3.03 20.56
N ARG A 21 -4.10 -3.92 20.54
CA ARG A 21 -5.52 -3.52 20.62
C ARG A 21 -5.92 -2.37 19.69
N VAL A 22 -5.46 -2.40 18.46
CA VAL A 22 -5.77 -1.37 17.45
C VAL A 22 -7.26 -1.33 17.15
N SER A 23 -7.86 -0.14 17.22
CA SER A 23 -9.21 0.13 16.77
C SER A 23 -9.18 1.14 15.64
N LEU A 24 -9.78 0.78 14.49
CA LEU A 24 -9.79 1.60 13.29
C LEU A 24 -11.05 1.32 12.48
N GLY A 25 -11.77 2.35 12.06
CA GLY A 25 -12.93 2.23 11.19
C GLY A 25 -12.74 2.99 9.89
N LEU A 26 -13.10 2.36 8.76
CA LEU A 26 -13.08 2.98 7.45
C LEU A 26 -14.46 2.91 6.79
N ALA A 27 -14.92 4.05 6.30
CA ALA A 27 -16.12 4.12 5.48
C ALA A 27 -15.88 3.54 4.09
N ALA A 28 -16.97 3.26 3.34
CA ALA A 28 -16.84 2.86 1.94
C ALA A 28 -16.30 4.03 1.10
N GLY A 29 -15.36 3.74 0.21
CA GLY A 29 -14.71 4.74 -0.65
C GLY A 29 -13.67 5.62 0.05
N GLU A 30 -13.40 5.42 1.33
CA GLU A 30 -12.41 6.20 2.06
C GLU A 30 -10.98 5.81 1.65
N ARG A 31 -10.09 6.81 1.67
CA ARG A 31 -8.66 6.64 1.35
C ARG A 31 -7.81 7.03 2.56
N VAL A 32 -7.01 6.08 3.04
CA VAL A 32 -6.21 6.23 4.25
C VAL A 32 -4.77 5.79 3.99
N ALA A 33 -3.80 6.64 4.35
CA ALA A 33 -2.41 6.23 4.43
C ALA A 33 -2.05 5.85 5.86
N VAL A 34 -1.33 4.74 6.00
CA VAL A 34 -0.74 4.28 7.25
C VAL A 34 0.75 4.55 7.22
N ILE A 35 1.24 5.43 8.09
CA ILE A 35 2.65 5.80 8.17
C ILE A 35 3.25 5.40 9.52
N GLY A 36 4.57 5.36 9.61
CA GLY A 36 5.31 5.04 10.83
C GLY A 36 6.61 4.31 10.56
N PRO A 37 7.46 4.17 11.58
CA PRO A 37 8.76 3.53 11.45
C PRO A 37 8.68 2.06 11.03
N SER A 38 9.82 1.48 10.64
CA SER A 38 9.95 0.05 10.40
C SER A 38 9.59 -0.73 11.67
N GLY A 39 8.88 -1.85 11.52
CA GLY A 39 8.41 -2.60 12.69
C GLY A 39 7.20 -2.02 13.42
N ALA A 40 6.63 -0.90 12.99
CA ALA A 40 5.44 -0.29 13.63
C ALA A 40 4.15 -1.14 13.57
N GLY A 41 4.14 -2.24 12.80
CA GLY A 41 2.96 -3.12 12.68
C GLY A 41 2.13 -2.89 11.42
N LYS A 42 2.50 -1.97 10.52
CA LYS A 42 1.74 -1.60 9.28
C LYS A 42 1.40 -2.81 8.42
N THR A 43 2.41 -3.61 8.06
CA THR A 43 2.21 -4.85 7.28
C THR A 43 1.29 -5.84 7.98
N SER A 44 1.43 -6.00 9.30
CA SER A 44 0.57 -6.87 10.12
C SER A 44 -0.87 -6.40 10.10
N LEU A 45 -1.11 -5.10 10.23
CA LEU A 45 -2.43 -4.49 10.12
C LEU A 45 -3.08 -4.78 8.76
N LEU A 46 -2.35 -4.56 7.66
CA LEU A 46 -2.85 -4.80 6.31
C LEU A 46 -3.13 -6.29 6.05
N ARG A 47 -2.29 -7.20 6.54
CA ARG A 47 -2.51 -8.66 6.42
C ARG A 47 -3.72 -9.15 7.20
N LEU A 48 -3.98 -8.58 8.38
CA LEU A 48 -5.20 -8.84 9.14
C LEU A 48 -6.42 -8.31 8.39
N ALA A 49 -6.37 -7.06 7.89
CA ALA A 49 -7.42 -6.47 7.08
C ALA A 49 -7.72 -7.26 5.80
N ALA A 50 -6.69 -7.85 5.18
CA ALA A 50 -6.81 -8.76 4.03
C ALA A 50 -7.38 -10.15 4.38
N ALA A 51 -7.65 -10.42 5.65
CA ALA A 51 -8.03 -11.74 6.16
C ALA A 51 -7.02 -12.85 5.80
N THR A 52 -5.72 -12.51 5.68
CA THR A 52 -4.63 -13.47 5.44
C THR A 52 -3.98 -13.95 6.73
N LEU A 53 -4.10 -13.15 7.80
CA LEU A 53 -3.73 -13.51 9.17
C LEU A 53 -4.96 -13.50 10.07
N ARG A 54 -5.00 -14.39 11.06
CA ARG A 54 -6.02 -14.39 12.11
C ARG A 54 -5.52 -13.55 13.28
N PRO A 55 -6.33 -12.64 13.84
CA PRO A 55 -5.95 -11.89 15.03
C PRO A 55 -5.83 -12.80 16.25
N SER A 56 -4.94 -12.44 17.17
CA SER A 56 -4.82 -13.12 18.46
C SER A 56 -5.91 -12.68 19.45
N GLU A 57 -6.35 -11.43 19.33
CA GLU A 57 -7.40 -10.82 20.16
C GLU A 57 -8.15 -9.74 19.37
N GLY A 58 -9.35 -9.40 19.87
CA GLY A 58 -10.22 -8.41 19.24
C GLY A 58 -11.07 -8.98 18.09
N ARG A 59 -11.65 -8.07 17.31
CA ARG A 59 -12.60 -8.41 16.24
C ARG A 59 -12.31 -7.63 14.97
N ILE A 60 -12.53 -8.27 13.84
CA ILE A 60 -12.43 -7.66 12.51
C ILE A 60 -13.70 -7.90 11.72
N GLU A 61 -14.19 -6.86 11.06
CA GLU A 61 -15.20 -6.93 10.02
C GLU A 61 -14.66 -6.30 8.73
N ALA A 62 -14.67 -7.04 7.65
CA ALA A 62 -14.28 -6.57 6.33
C ALA A 62 -15.46 -6.75 5.36
N LEU A 63 -15.86 -5.66 4.68
CA LEU A 63 -16.98 -5.64 3.74
C LEU A 63 -18.28 -6.21 4.34
N GLY A 64 -18.54 -5.92 5.63
CA GLY A 64 -19.75 -6.34 6.36
C GLY A 64 -19.71 -7.80 6.87
N ALA A 65 -18.56 -8.47 6.85
CA ALA A 65 -18.44 -9.84 7.33
C ALA A 65 -17.21 -10.03 8.24
N ASN A 66 -17.36 -10.86 9.28
CA ASN A 66 -16.22 -11.34 10.05
C ASN A 66 -15.59 -12.53 9.30
N PRO A 67 -14.35 -12.40 8.78
CA PRO A 67 -13.70 -13.45 7.98
C PRO A 67 -13.62 -14.81 8.69
N TRP A 68 -13.44 -14.79 10.00
CA TRP A 68 -13.15 -15.98 10.81
C TRP A 68 -14.40 -16.72 11.26
N GLN A 69 -15.60 -16.18 10.96
CA GLN A 69 -16.89 -16.84 11.15
C GLN A 69 -17.46 -17.41 9.85
N LEU A 70 -16.81 -17.15 8.71
CA LEU A 70 -17.24 -17.65 7.41
C LEU A 70 -16.81 -19.09 7.17
N SER A 71 -17.60 -19.81 6.37
CA SER A 71 -17.17 -21.07 5.77
C SER A 71 -15.99 -20.84 4.81
N ALA A 72 -15.26 -21.88 4.45
CA ALA A 72 -14.14 -21.78 3.50
C ALA A 72 -14.55 -21.14 2.17
N SER A 73 -15.74 -21.46 1.65
CA SER A 73 -16.30 -20.86 0.44
C SER A 73 -16.67 -19.39 0.64
N GLY A 74 -17.21 -19.03 1.81
CA GLY A 74 -17.50 -17.64 2.20
C GLY A 74 -16.24 -16.80 2.30
N LEU A 75 -15.20 -17.33 2.96
CA LEU A 75 -13.91 -16.67 3.08
C LEU A 75 -13.22 -16.50 1.71
N LYS A 76 -13.31 -17.48 0.81
CA LYS A 76 -12.83 -17.34 -0.56
C LYS A 76 -13.54 -16.21 -1.31
N ARG A 77 -14.88 -16.11 -1.20
CA ARG A 77 -15.65 -15.03 -1.82
C ARG A 77 -15.32 -13.65 -1.22
N LEU A 78 -15.12 -13.57 0.09
CA LEU A 78 -14.70 -12.33 0.74
C LEU A 78 -13.33 -11.88 0.23
N ARG A 79 -12.33 -12.77 0.24
CA ARG A 79 -10.97 -12.49 -0.24
C ARG A 79 -10.93 -12.08 -1.72
N ALA A 80 -11.83 -12.60 -2.54
CA ALA A 80 -11.94 -12.21 -3.95
C ALA A 80 -12.37 -10.74 -4.14
N ARG A 81 -12.98 -10.12 -3.11
CA ARG A 81 -13.38 -8.71 -3.07
C ARG A 81 -12.35 -7.81 -2.40
N ILE A 82 -11.30 -8.39 -1.81
CA ILE A 82 -10.19 -7.69 -1.16
C ILE A 82 -8.93 -7.86 -2.01
N GLY A 83 -8.33 -6.78 -2.43
CA GLY A 83 -7.05 -6.77 -3.14
C GLY A 83 -5.92 -6.43 -2.17
N LEU A 84 -4.85 -7.22 -2.18
CA LEU A 84 -3.65 -6.95 -1.40
C LEU A 84 -2.44 -6.82 -2.32
N ILE A 85 -1.86 -5.63 -2.38
CA ILE A 85 -0.56 -5.37 -3.00
C ILE A 85 0.49 -5.61 -1.93
N HIS A 86 1.44 -6.47 -2.22
CA HIS A 86 2.56 -6.79 -1.34
C HIS A 86 3.76 -5.92 -1.66
N GLN A 87 4.58 -5.60 -0.69
CA GLN A 87 5.87 -4.94 -0.87
C GLN A 87 6.77 -5.68 -1.87
N ALA A 88 6.85 -7.01 -1.76
CA ALA A 88 7.43 -7.89 -2.76
C ALA A 88 6.30 -8.76 -3.35
N PRO A 89 5.91 -8.56 -4.63
CA PRO A 89 4.80 -9.30 -5.21
C PRO A 89 5.08 -10.81 -5.24
N PRO A 90 4.20 -11.67 -4.70
CA PRO A 90 4.37 -13.11 -4.69
C PRO A 90 4.04 -13.70 -6.07
N ILE A 91 4.83 -13.37 -7.08
CA ILE A 91 4.67 -13.80 -8.46
C ILE A 91 5.75 -14.82 -8.79
N PRO A 92 5.39 -16.06 -9.20
CA PRO A 92 6.37 -17.05 -9.61
C PRO A 92 7.24 -16.54 -10.77
N PRO A 93 8.58 -16.68 -10.68
CA PRO A 93 9.50 -16.06 -11.65
C PRO A 93 9.25 -16.46 -13.10
N ARG A 94 8.90 -17.72 -13.35
CA ARG A 94 8.69 -18.28 -14.68
C ARG A 94 7.34 -17.94 -15.32
N LEU A 95 6.42 -17.30 -14.59
CA LEU A 95 5.14 -16.87 -15.16
C LEU A 95 5.35 -15.74 -16.16
N ARG A 96 4.48 -15.68 -17.17
CA ARG A 96 4.37 -14.50 -18.04
C ARG A 96 3.58 -13.41 -17.33
N VAL A 97 3.90 -12.15 -17.62
CA VAL A 97 3.23 -10.96 -17.08
C VAL A 97 1.72 -11.04 -17.23
N ILE A 98 1.24 -11.40 -18.43
CA ILE A 98 -0.20 -11.56 -18.68
C ILE A 98 -0.83 -12.57 -17.74
N THR A 99 -0.21 -13.73 -17.50
CA THR A 99 -0.74 -14.77 -16.61
C THR A 99 -0.74 -14.27 -15.16
N ALA A 100 0.28 -13.53 -14.74
CA ALA A 100 0.35 -12.93 -13.42
C ALA A 100 -0.77 -11.90 -13.19
N VAL A 101 -1.08 -11.05 -14.17
CA VAL A 101 -2.18 -10.08 -14.12
C VAL A 101 -3.52 -10.78 -14.07
N LEU A 102 -3.77 -11.73 -14.98
CA LEU A 102 -5.03 -12.48 -15.05
C LEU A 102 -5.31 -13.29 -13.79
N ALA A 103 -4.28 -13.70 -13.05
CA ALA A 103 -4.43 -14.38 -11.76
C ALA A 103 -5.18 -13.55 -10.71
N GLY A 104 -5.27 -12.22 -10.87
CA GLY A 104 -6.09 -11.34 -10.03
C GLY A 104 -7.57 -11.76 -9.97
N ARG A 105 -8.11 -12.37 -11.03
CA ARG A 105 -9.50 -12.81 -11.08
C ARG A 105 -9.73 -14.30 -10.80
N LEU A 106 -8.73 -15.07 -10.43
CA LEU A 106 -8.89 -16.49 -10.10
C LEU A 106 -9.87 -16.75 -8.94
N GLY A 107 -10.03 -15.77 -8.04
CA GLY A 107 -10.99 -15.85 -6.94
C GLY A 107 -12.46 -15.87 -7.38
N VAL A 108 -12.77 -15.28 -8.54
CA VAL A 108 -14.14 -15.16 -9.09
C VAL A 108 -14.38 -16.04 -10.32
N TRP A 109 -13.34 -16.51 -11.00
CA TRP A 109 -13.47 -17.38 -12.16
C TRP A 109 -13.84 -18.81 -11.76
N SER A 110 -14.57 -19.50 -12.63
CA SER A 110 -14.75 -20.93 -12.50
C SER A 110 -13.40 -21.66 -12.68
N LEU A 111 -13.27 -22.84 -12.09
CA LEU A 111 -12.05 -23.65 -12.22
C LEU A 111 -11.69 -23.92 -13.68
N ARG A 112 -12.69 -24.23 -14.52
CA ARG A 112 -12.48 -24.46 -15.96
C ARG A 112 -11.89 -23.24 -16.65
N ARG A 113 -12.41 -22.04 -16.39
CA ARG A 113 -11.89 -20.78 -16.95
C ARG A 113 -10.48 -20.47 -16.43
N GLY A 114 -10.22 -20.72 -15.15
CA GLY A 114 -8.89 -20.54 -14.55
C GLY A 114 -7.86 -21.46 -15.22
N LEU A 115 -8.15 -22.74 -15.36
CA LEU A 115 -7.26 -23.69 -16.03
C LEU A 115 -7.06 -23.38 -17.52
N ALA A 116 -8.13 -23.07 -18.24
CA ALA A 116 -8.04 -22.66 -19.66
C ALA A 116 -7.16 -21.42 -19.84
N SER A 117 -7.22 -20.44 -18.90
CA SER A 117 -6.42 -19.22 -18.93
C SER A 117 -4.91 -19.46 -18.72
N LEU A 118 -4.51 -20.62 -18.19
CA LEU A 118 -3.09 -21.00 -18.09
C LEU A 118 -2.52 -21.44 -19.44
N VAL A 119 -3.37 -22.01 -20.30
CA VAL A 119 -2.99 -22.47 -21.65
C VAL A 119 -3.11 -21.32 -22.65
N TYR A 120 -4.25 -20.62 -22.62
CA TYR A 120 -4.52 -19.46 -23.46
C TYR A 120 -5.11 -18.33 -22.62
N PRO A 121 -4.50 -17.12 -22.63
CA PRO A 121 -4.94 -16.00 -21.79
C PRO A 121 -6.39 -15.63 -22.07
N ALA A 122 -7.27 -15.70 -21.08
CA ALA A 122 -8.71 -15.51 -21.20
C ALA A 122 -9.13 -14.06 -21.52
N ASP A 123 -8.25 -13.06 -21.26
CA ASP A 123 -8.54 -11.64 -21.47
C ASP A 123 -7.25 -10.85 -21.71
N ILE A 124 -6.77 -10.91 -22.95
CA ILE A 124 -5.55 -10.20 -23.37
C ILE A 124 -5.78 -8.68 -23.36
N VAL A 125 -6.95 -8.23 -23.79
CA VAL A 125 -7.29 -6.80 -23.91
C VAL A 125 -7.35 -6.15 -22.53
N GLY A 126 -8.05 -6.76 -21.57
CA GLY A 126 -8.15 -6.25 -20.21
C GLY A 126 -6.79 -6.23 -19.49
N ALA A 127 -5.99 -7.28 -19.66
CA ALA A 127 -4.63 -7.31 -19.07
C ALA A 127 -3.75 -6.22 -19.68
N ARG A 128 -3.77 -6.01 -20.98
CA ARG A 128 -3.03 -4.95 -21.67
C ARG A 128 -3.46 -3.56 -21.22
N SER A 129 -4.76 -3.32 -21.09
CA SER A 129 -5.32 -2.04 -20.66
C SER A 129 -4.82 -1.65 -19.27
N VAL A 130 -4.80 -2.60 -18.32
CA VAL A 130 -4.31 -2.32 -16.96
C VAL A 130 -2.79 -2.09 -16.94
N LEU A 131 -2.03 -2.87 -17.74
CA LEU A 131 -0.58 -2.69 -17.86
C LEU A 131 -0.21 -1.35 -18.51
N ALA A 132 -1.00 -0.89 -19.50
CA ALA A 132 -0.80 0.41 -20.14
C ALA A 132 -0.92 1.58 -19.12
N ARG A 133 -1.84 1.47 -18.16
CA ARG A 133 -1.99 2.46 -17.07
C ARG A 133 -0.74 2.56 -16.17
N LEU A 134 0.13 1.57 -16.21
CA LEU A 134 1.35 1.46 -15.40
C LEU A 134 2.64 1.45 -16.26
N ASP A 135 2.54 1.87 -17.52
CA ASP A 135 3.67 1.93 -18.46
C ASP A 135 4.40 0.58 -18.60
N LEU A 136 3.62 -0.50 -18.86
CA LEU A 136 4.12 -1.87 -19.01
C LEU A 136 3.43 -2.66 -20.14
N SER A 137 2.73 -2.00 -21.05
CA SER A 137 1.97 -2.67 -22.12
C SER A 137 2.83 -3.49 -23.09
N ASP A 138 4.08 -3.07 -23.29
CA ASP A 138 5.10 -3.73 -24.11
C ASP A 138 5.62 -5.04 -23.51
N ARG A 139 5.50 -5.20 -22.17
CA ARG A 139 5.99 -6.34 -21.40
C ARG A 139 4.96 -7.47 -21.23
N LEU A 140 3.78 -7.37 -21.86
CA LEU A 140 2.63 -8.26 -21.66
C LEU A 140 2.97 -9.77 -21.74
N PHE A 141 3.80 -10.18 -22.70
CA PHE A 141 4.17 -11.57 -22.90
C PHE A 141 5.54 -11.96 -22.34
N GLU A 142 6.24 -11.02 -21.72
CA GLU A 142 7.54 -11.26 -21.12
C GLU A 142 7.42 -12.12 -19.86
N ARG A 143 8.49 -12.80 -19.48
CA ARG A 143 8.55 -13.58 -18.22
C ARG A 143 8.86 -12.64 -17.06
N CYS A 144 8.25 -12.90 -15.90
CA CYS A 144 8.43 -12.08 -14.71
C CYS A 144 9.88 -12.10 -14.17
N ASP A 145 10.66 -13.15 -14.41
CA ASP A 145 12.07 -13.23 -14.03
C ASP A 145 13.01 -12.35 -14.89
N ARG A 146 12.51 -11.76 -15.97
CA ARG A 146 13.26 -10.81 -16.83
C ARG A 146 12.98 -9.36 -16.50
N LEU A 147 12.06 -9.10 -15.58
CA LEU A 147 11.67 -7.76 -15.18
C LEU A 147 12.57 -7.23 -14.07
N SER A 148 12.79 -5.91 -14.05
CA SER A 148 13.39 -5.23 -12.91
C SER A 148 12.46 -5.30 -11.68
N GLY A 149 12.99 -5.05 -10.48
CA GLY A 149 12.19 -5.01 -9.25
C GLY A 149 11.00 -4.04 -9.34
N GLY A 150 11.23 -2.84 -9.85
CA GLY A 150 10.17 -1.84 -10.05
C GLY A 150 9.13 -2.23 -11.12
N GLN A 151 9.55 -2.90 -12.19
CA GLN A 151 8.63 -3.47 -13.18
C GLN A 151 7.77 -4.58 -12.57
N LEU A 152 8.37 -5.49 -11.81
CA LEU A 152 7.65 -6.57 -11.13
C LEU A 152 6.66 -6.02 -10.09
N GLN A 153 7.04 -4.96 -9.36
CA GLN A 153 6.15 -4.26 -8.45
C GLN A 153 4.92 -3.70 -9.17
N ARG A 154 5.10 -3.03 -10.31
CA ARG A 154 4.01 -2.52 -11.15
C ARG A 154 3.13 -3.65 -11.72
N VAL A 155 3.68 -4.82 -12.05
CA VAL A 155 2.89 -6.03 -12.40
C VAL A 155 2.04 -6.49 -11.21
N GLY A 156 2.57 -6.45 -9.99
CA GLY A 156 1.81 -6.73 -8.77
C GLY A 156 0.63 -5.77 -8.57
N ILE A 157 0.84 -4.48 -8.82
CA ILE A 157 -0.22 -3.46 -8.80
C ILE A 157 -1.24 -3.75 -9.92
N ALA A 158 -0.79 -4.00 -11.15
CA ALA A 158 -1.67 -4.32 -12.29
C ALA A 158 -2.57 -5.52 -12.00
N ARG A 159 -2.05 -6.57 -11.36
CA ARG A 159 -2.81 -7.75 -10.93
C ARG A 159 -3.98 -7.37 -10.02
N VAL A 160 -3.75 -6.48 -9.04
CA VAL A 160 -4.79 -6.06 -8.09
C VAL A 160 -5.77 -5.09 -8.74
N LEU A 161 -5.31 -4.17 -9.60
CA LEU A 161 -6.22 -3.31 -10.38
C LEU A 161 -7.12 -4.13 -11.32
N TYR A 162 -6.58 -5.19 -11.95
CA TYR A 162 -7.36 -6.10 -12.80
C TYR A 162 -8.39 -6.91 -11.99
N GLN A 163 -8.12 -7.19 -10.72
CA GLN A 163 -9.06 -7.83 -9.79
C GLN A 163 -10.32 -6.97 -9.54
N GLN A 164 -10.20 -5.63 -9.57
CA GLN A 164 -11.26 -4.65 -9.25
C GLN A 164 -11.85 -4.88 -7.83
N PRO A 165 -11.04 -4.83 -6.77
CA PRO A 165 -11.49 -5.09 -5.41
C PRO A 165 -12.37 -3.96 -4.87
N GLN A 166 -13.21 -4.27 -3.87
CA GLN A 166 -13.97 -3.28 -3.09
C GLN A 166 -13.17 -2.71 -1.92
N LEU A 167 -12.21 -3.48 -1.39
CA LEU A 167 -11.23 -3.04 -0.40
C LEU A 167 -9.84 -3.29 -0.97
N LEU A 168 -9.10 -2.21 -1.22
CA LEU A 168 -7.76 -2.23 -1.76
C LEU A 168 -6.77 -1.92 -0.64
N LEU A 169 -5.89 -2.85 -0.37
CA LEU A 169 -4.85 -2.77 0.65
C LEU A 169 -3.50 -2.79 -0.06
N ALA A 170 -2.62 -1.84 0.25
CA ALA A 170 -1.34 -1.70 -0.42
C ALA A 170 -0.21 -1.58 0.62
N ASP A 171 0.63 -2.62 0.69
CA ASP A 171 1.77 -2.66 1.61
C ASP A 171 3.01 -2.17 0.88
N GLU A 172 3.42 -0.92 1.14
CA GLU A 172 4.54 -0.22 0.53
C GLU A 172 4.58 -0.33 -1.01
N PRO A 173 3.49 0.02 -1.69
CA PRO A 173 3.31 -0.30 -3.11
C PRO A 173 4.31 0.38 -4.04
N VAL A 174 5.05 1.38 -3.56
CA VAL A 174 5.94 2.22 -4.37
C VAL A 174 7.39 2.23 -3.89
N SER A 175 7.76 1.40 -2.91
CA SER A 175 9.10 1.39 -2.29
C SER A 175 10.24 1.05 -3.26
N ALA A 176 9.96 0.32 -4.35
CA ALA A 176 10.94 -0.07 -5.37
C ALA A 176 10.86 0.78 -6.66
N LEU A 177 10.13 1.90 -6.64
CA LEU A 177 9.89 2.75 -7.79
C LEU A 177 10.65 4.08 -7.64
N ASP A 178 11.08 4.63 -8.78
CA ASP A 178 11.52 6.02 -8.83
C ASP A 178 10.34 7.00 -8.59
N PRO A 179 10.60 8.27 -8.24
CA PRO A 179 9.55 9.22 -7.87
C PRO A 179 8.44 9.39 -8.92
N ALA A 180 8.76 9.41 -10.20
CA ALA A 180 7.78 9.59 -11.26
C ALA A 180 6.86 8.35 -11.40
N LEU A 181 7.42 7.15 -11.33
CA LEU A 181 6.67 5.90 -11.35
C LEU A 181 5.90 5.67 -10.07
N ALA A 182 6.40 6.14 -8.92
CA ALA A 182 5.68 6.11 -7.65
C ALA A 182 4.41 6.97 -7.71
N ASP A 183 4.51 8.20 -8.22
CA ASP A 183 3.36 9.08 -8.44
C ASP A 183 2.34 8.47 -9.42
N LEU A 184 2.82 7.92 -10.55
CA LEU A 184 1.96 7.22 -11.52
C LEU A 184 1.20 6.06 -10.86
N ALA A 185 1.89 5.22 -10.09
CA ALA A 185 1.30 4.06 -9.43
C ALA A 185 0.24 4.49 -8.40
N LEU A 186 0.54 5.48 -7.55
CA LEU A 186 -0.41 6.02 -6.58
C LEU A 186 -1.61 6.65 -7.24
N ALA A 187 -1.42 7.42 -8.33
CA ALA A 187 -2.52 7.97 -9.13
C ALA A 187 -3.48 6.88 -9.62
N GLN A 188 -2.95 5.73 -10.08
CA GLN A 188 -3.80 4.62 -10.53
C GLN A 188 -4.56 3.94 -9.39
N LEU A 189 -3.96 3.82 -8.20
CA LEU A 189 -4.62 3.28 -7.01
C LEU A 189 -5.74 4.21 -6.52
N VAL A 190 -5.49 5.52 -6.49
CA VAL A 190 -6.48 6.55 -6.14
C VAL A 190 -7.62 6.60 -7.15
N ALA A 191 -7.32 6.59 -8.45
CA ALA A 191 -8.33 6.56 -9.50
C ALA A 191 -9.23 5.30 -9.42
N GLN A 192 -8.67 4.15 -9.03
CA GLN A 192 -9.44 2.93 -8.80
C GLN A 192 -10.41 3.08 -7.60
N SER A 193 -10.01 3.82 -6.57
CA SER A 193 -10.87 4.14 -5.42
C SER A 193 -12.00 5.10 -5.82
N GLU A 194 -11.69 6.18 -6.53
CA GLU A 194 -12.66 7.19 -6.94
C GLU A 194 -13.67 6.68 -7.97
N GLY A 195 -13.18 6.06 -9.04
CA GLY A 195 -14.04 5.56 -10.13
C GLY A 195 -14.80 4.28 -9.80
N GLY A 196 -14.26 3.45 -8.91
CA GLY A 196 -14.84 2.15 -8.53
C GLY A 196 -15.50 2.13 -7.15
N GLY A 197 -15.45 3.22 -6.37
CA GLY A 197 -15.96 3.27 -4.99
C GLY A 197 -15.20 2.35 -4.03
N ALA A 198 -14.01 1.88 -4.39
CA ALA A 198 -13.21 1.02 -3.54
C ALA A 198 -12.61 1.81 -2.37
N THR A 199 -12.60 1.21 -1.18
CA THR A 199 -11.85 1.75 -0.04
C THR A 199 -10.36 1.43 -0.24
N LEU A 200 -9.48 2.42 -0.07
CA LEU A 200 -8.04 2.28 -0.23
C LEU A 200 -7.30 2.51 1.09
N VAL A 201 -6.48 1.54 1.49
CA VAL A 201 -5.52 1.68 2.60
C VAL A 201 -4.13 1.37 2.08
N ALA A 202 -3.21 2.32 2.21
CA ALA A 202 -1.82 2.11 1.80
C ALA A 202 -0.85 2.37 2.96
N SER A 203 0.06 1.45 3.22
CA SER A 203 1.23 1.76 4.04
C SER A 203 2.28 2.46 3.19
N LEU A 204 2.84 3.55 3.69
CA LEU A 204 3.84 4.34 2.99
C LEU A 204 5.00 4.69 3.94
N HIS A 205 6.24 4.61 3.43
CA HIS A 205 7.41 5.16 4.12
C HIS A 205 7.59 6.65 3.82
N ALA A 206 7.37 7.07 2.57
CA ALA A 206 7.49 8.44 2.13
C ALA A 206 6.29 9.25 2.64
N VAL A 207 6.52 10.09 3.65
CA VAL A 207 5.49 10.91 4.30
C VAL A 207 4.91 11.94 3.34
N ASP A 208 5.73 12.52 2.48
CA ASP A 208 5.35 13.47 1.43
C ASP A 208 4.32 12.87 0.47
N LEU A 209 4.52 11.63 0.03
CA LEU A 209 3.55 10.91 -0.81
C LEU A 209 2.25 10.61 -0.05
N ALA A 210 2.33 10.27 1.24
CA ALA A 210 1.14 10.05 2.06
C ALA A 210 0.30 11.32 2.17
N LEU A 211 0.93 12.45 2.49
CA LEU A 211 0.27 13.76 2.60
C LEU A 211 -0.29 14.27 1.25
N LYS A 212 0.40 13.95 0.14
CA LYS A 212 -0.02 14.35 -1.20
C LYS A 212 -1.26 13.61 -1.71
N TRP A 213 -1.33 12.29 -1.47
CA TRP A 213 -2.29 11.40 -2.12
C TRP A 213 -3.48 10.97 -1.26
N PHE A 214 -3.39 11.12 0.07
CA PHE A 214 -4.39 10.60 0.99
C PHE A 214 -5.00 11.69 1.87
N PRO A 215 -6.35 11.75 1.98
CA PRO A 215 -7.04 12.76 2.79
C PRO A 215 -6.98 12.46 4.31
N ARG A 216 -6.63 11.24 4.72
CA ARG A 216 -6.54 10.81 6.12
C ARG A 216 -5.28 10.00 6.35
N ILE A 217 -4.61 10.30 7.46
CA ILE A 217 -3.34 9.69 7.83
C ILE A 217 -3.48 9.02 9.19
N VAL A 218 -3.06 7.76 9.26
CA VAL A 218 -2.95 6.98 10.50
C VAL A 218 -1.47 6.79 10.81
N GLY A 219 -1.00 7.35 11.92
CA GLY A 219 0.37 7.18 12.41
C GLY A 219 0.45 5.95 13.33
N MET A 220 1.32 5.01 13.02
CA MET A 220 1.56 3.81 13.84
C MET A 220 2.98 3.76 14.38
N ARG A 221 3.12 3.35 15.66
CA ARG A 221 4.41 3.12 16.30
C ARG A 221 4.31 1.97 17.31
N ALA A 222 5.25 1.02 17.27
CA ALA A 222 5.36 -0.10 18.21
C ALA A 222 4.04 -0.91 18.38
N GLY A 223 3.25 -1.06 17.30
CA GLY A 223 1.99 -1.80 17.32
C GLY A 223 0.76 -0.98 17.74
N ASP A 224 0.92 0.30 18.05
CA ASP A 224 -0.16 1.21 18.46
C ASP A 224 -0.46 2.24 17.35
N VAL A 225 -1.72 2.71 17.32
CA VAL A 225 -2.11 3.92 16.59
C VAL A 225 -1.80 5.13 17.48
N VAL A 226 -0.85 5.96 17.07
CA VAL A 226 -0.43 7.17 17.80
C VAL A 226 -1.34 8.34 17.47
N PHE A 227 -1.73 8.45 16.20
CA PHE A 227 -2.72 9.42 15.75
C PHE A 227 -3.50 8.90 14.53
N ASP A 228 -4.69 9.48 14.35
CA ASP A 228 -5.60 9.24 13.23
C ASP A 228 -6.26 10.59 12.91
N ALA A 229 -5.85 11.22 11.82
CA ALA A 229 -6.19 12.60 11.53
C ALA A 229 -6.35 12.88 10.03
N PRO A 230 -7.20 13.88 9.67
CA PRO A 230 -7.18 14.44 8.32
C PRO A 230 -5.78 14.97 7.98
N THR A 231 -5.36 14.83 6.73
CA THR A 231 -4.03 15.28 6.26
C THR A 231 -3.76 16.76 6.58
N THR A 232 -4.79 17.59 6.53
CA THR A 232 -4.70 19.03 6.86
C THR A 232 -4.39 19.32 8.33
N SER A 233 -4.58 18.35 9.21
CA SER A 233 -4.34 18.45 10.66
C SER A 233 -3.04 17.78 11.10
N VAL A 234 -2.31 17.13 10.20
CA VAL A 234 -1.03 16.50 10.49
C VAL A 234 0.05 17.58 10.60
N THR A 235 0.64 17.70 11.80
CA THR A 235 1.67 18.70 12.07
C THR A 235 3.08 18.10 12.00
N PRO A 236 4.12 18.92 11.74
CA PRO A 236 5.52 18.49 11.83
C PRO A 236 5.88 17.86 13.18
N GLN A 237 5.27 18.38 14.28
CA GLN A 237 5.48 17.85 15.62
C GLN A 237 4.95 16.40 15.75
N MET A 238 3.74 16.12 15.25
CA MET A 238 3.17 14.76 15.24
C MET A 238 4.06 13.78 14.47
N LEU A 239 4.61 14.22 13.34
CA LEU A 239 5.54 13.42 12.55
C LEU A 239 6.86 13.18 13.31
N HIS A 240 7.40 14.24 13.93
CA HIS A 240 8.62 14.10 14.76
C HIS A 240 8.42 13.11 15.92
N GLU A 241 7.31 13.21 16.64
CA GLU A 241 6.96 12.29 17.73
C GLU A 241 6.79 10.85 17.23
N LEU A 242 6.20 10.66 16.04
CA LEU A 242 6.01 9.34 15.42
C LEU A 242 7.36 8.64 15.13
N TYR A 243 8.38 9.40 14.68
CA TYR A 243 9.68 8.88 14.26
C TYR A 243 10.81 9.08 15.29
N ALA A 244 10.56 9.72 16.43
CA ALA A 244 11.57 10.12 17.42
C ALA A 244 12.44 8.97 17.99
N THR A 245 12.01 7.72 17.85
CA THR A 245 12.72 6.56 18.43
C THR A 245 13.82 6.00 17.51
N GLU A 246 13.88 6.39 16.25
CA GLU A 246 14.84 5.82 15.28
C GLU A 246 16.14 6.60 15.16
N GLY A 247 16.33 7.75 15.85
CA GLY A 247 17.53 8.58 15.71
C GLY A 247 17.79 9.05 14.27
N ALA A 248 16.83 8.89 13.40
CA ALA A 248 16.90 9.17 11.97
C ALA A 248 16.22 10.50 11.65
N SER A 249 16.89 11.31 10.80
CA SER A 249 16.25 12.40 10.07
C SER A 249 14.95 11.91 9.43
N LEU A 250 13.89 12.73 9.51
CA LEU A 250 12.63 12.49 8.81
C LEU A 250 12.91 12.05 7.37
N PRO A 251 12.28 11.01 6.84
CA PRO A 251 12.44 10.62 5.44
C PRO A 251 11.70 11.63 4.55
N THR A 252 12.34 12.79 4.37
CA THR A 252 11.87 13.88 3.51
C THR A 252 12.69 13.87 2.22
N GLN A 253 12.12 13.37 1.16
CA GLN A 253 12.50 13.80 -0.18
C GLN A 253 11.62 15.01 -0.50
N GLY A 254 12.16 16.22 -0.19
CA GLY A 254 11.66 17.47 -0.75
C GLY A 254 10.38 18.06 -0.16
N LEU A 255 10.40 18.52 1.10
CA LEU A 255 9.51 19.59 1.52
C LEU A 255 9.96 20.91 0.85
N PRO A 256 9.07 21.73 0.25
CA PRO A 256 9.44 23.05 -0.21
C PRO A 256 9.93 23.85 0.99
N ALA A 257 11.15 24.37 0.91
CA ALA A 257 11.72 25.26 1.92
C ALA A 257 10.77 26.43 2.17
N ALA A 258 10.39 26.64 3.42
CA ALA A 258 9.76 27.87 3.83
C ALA A 258 10.70 29.05 3.44
N PRO A 259 10.17 30.21 3.00
CA PRO A 259 11.02 31.32 2.61
C PRO A 259 11.86 31.76 3.79
N PHE A 260 13.18 31.61 3.67
CA PHE A 260 14.13 32.17 4.61
C PHE A 260 14.03 33.70 4.56
N GLU A 261 13.59 34.32 5.64
CA GLU A 261 13.80 35.74 5.88
C GLU A 261 15.31 36.00 5.96
N THR A 262 15.81 36.73 4.98
CA THR A 262 17.18 37.22 4.96
C THR A 262 17.31 38.38 5.96
N SER A 263 17.68 38.04 7.21
CA SER A 263 18.28 39.06 8.12
C SER A 263 19.73 39.23 7.75
N GLY A 264 20.05 40.42 7.20
CA GLY A 264 21.37 40.75 6.75
C GLY A 264 22.40 40.80 7.89
N ASN A 265 23.56 40.24 7.61
CA ASN A 265 24.86 40.71 8.11
C ASN A 265 25.93 40.25 7.09
N VAL A 266 26.31 41.17 6.21
CA VAL A 266 27.42 41.01 5.29
C VAL A 266 28.70 41.31 6.04
N VAL A 267 29.53 40.32 6.29
CA VAL A 267 30.92 40.49 6.75
C VAL A 267 31.82 40.52 5.50
N PRO A 268 32.64 41.58 5.25
CA PRO A 268 33.48 41.62 4.08
C PRO A 268 34.70 40.69 4.19
N LEU A 269 34.90 39.86 3.18
CA LEU A 269 36.08 38.97 3.03
C LEU A 269 37.27 39.84 2.59
N THR A 270 38.28 39.98 3.46
CA THR A 270 39.62 40.47 3.12
C THR A 270 40.40 39.42 2.34
N ARG A 271 40.93 39.79 1.16
CA ARG A 271 41.80 38.97 0.31
C ARG A 271 43.18 38.81 0.96
N PRO A 272 43.78 37.60 0.99
CA PRO A 272 45.20 37.44 1.28
C PRO A 272 46.04 37.80 0.05
N VAL A 273 47.06 38.64 0.26
CA VAL A 273 48.07 39.00 -0.70
C VAL A 273 49.13 37.89 -0.70
N CYS A 274 49.44 37.31 -1.88
CA CYS A 274 50.58 36.42 -2.09
C CYS A 274 51.89 37.19 -1.96
N ARG A 275 52.82 36.63 -1.24
CA ARG A 275 54.26 36.75 -1.43
C ARG A 275 54.86 35.38 -1.58
#